data_88ad53bcbe242d8e7f75af11b2b0af7c
#
_entry.id   88ad53bcbe242d8e7f75af11b2b0af7c
#
_cell.length_a   1.000
_cell.length_b   1.000
_cell.length_c   1.000
_cell.angle_alpha   90.00
_cell.angle_beta   90.00
_cell.angle_gamma   90.00
#
_symmetry.space_group_name_H-M   'P 1'
#
loop_
_entity.id
_entity.type
_entity.pdbx_description
1 polymer ?
#
loop_
_entity_poly.entity_id
_entity_poly.type
_entity_poly.pdbx_seq_one_letter_code
_entity_poly.pdbx_strand_id
1 'polypeptide(L)'
;MPPDPLKNADAVFDGHVFEIKQTTPNNMVRNINKAAQQARRVVVRLTTGGKNQNYRIRERATAAKRDNRLDELIVIFPDGEVERF
;
A
#
# COMPACT_ATOMS: atom_id res chain seq x y z
N MET A 1 21.65 -18.35 1.27
CA MET A 1 20.49 -18.08 2.13
C MET A 1 19.40 -17.41 1.29
N PRO A 2 18.22 -18.00 1.21
CA PRO A 2 17.20 -17.38 0.41
C PRO A 2 16.81 -16.03 1.01
N PRO A 3 16.46 -15.04 0.19
CA PRO A 3 16.01 -13.77 0.71
C PRO A 3 14.72 -13.96 1.50
N ASP A 4 14.57 -13.18 2.56
CA ASP A 4 13.35 -13.15 3.35
C ASP A 4 12.20 -12.63 2.47
N PRO A 5 11.15 -13.41 2.21
CA PRO A 5 10.05 -12.94 1.36
C PRO A 5 9.33 -11.73 1.95
N LEU A 6 9.34 -11.58 3.27
CA LEU A 6 8.76 -10.40 3.91
C LEU A 6 9.60 -9.15 3.71
N LYS A 7 10.91 -9.33 3.55
CA LYS A 7 11.82 -8.23 3.31
C LYS A 7 11.71 -7.68 1.90
N ASN A 8 11.47 -8.55 0.94
CA ASN A 8 11.23 -8.16 -0.45
C ASN A 8 9.78 -7.74 -0.68
N ALA A 9 8.92 -8.03 0.29
CA ALA A 9 7.56 -7.59 0.37
C ALA A 9 6.69 -7.87 -0.86
N ASP A 10 7.06 -8.86 -1.66
CA ASP A 10 6.28 -9.23 -2.84
C ASP A 10 5.31 -10.35 -2.48
N ALA A 11 4.10 -10.22 -2.99
CA ALA A 11 3.10 -11.27 -2.89
C ALA A 11 2.44 -11.46 -4.25
N VAL A 12 1.97 -12.67 -4.52
CA VAL A 12 1.26 -12.99 -5.75
C VAL A 12 -0.18 -13.34 -5.40
N PHE A 13 -1.11 -12.59 -5.96
CA PHE A 13 -2.55 -12.84 -5.82
C PHE A 13 -3.17 -12.93 -7.22
N ASP A 14 -3.88 -14.01 -7.49
CA ASP A 14 -4.56 -14.22 -8.77
C ASP A 14 -3.62 -14.06 -9.98
N GLY A 15 -2.35 -14.47 -9.83
CA GLY A 15 -1.36 -14.36 -10.89
C GLY A 15 -0.73 -12.98 -11.04
N HIS A 16 -1.07 -12.03 -10.17
CA HIS A 16 -0.50 -10.68 -10.19
C HIS A 16 0.45 -10.45 -9.03
N VAL A 17 1.55 -9.78 -9.29
CA VAL A 17 2.55 -9.43 -8.29
C VAL A 17 2.15 -8.13 -7.61
N PHE A 18 2.12 -8.14 -6.29
CA PHE A 18 1.87 -6.97 -5.46
C PHE A 18 3.12 -6.63 -4.67
N GLU A 19 3.46 -5.36 -4.64
CA GLU A 19 4.46 -4.84 -3.71
C GLU A 19 3.75 -4.51 -2.39
N ILE A 20 4.26 -5.04 -1.29
CA ILE A 20 3.68 -4.83 0.03
C ILE A 20 4.55 -3.87 0.82
N LYS A 21 3.96 -2.79 1.33
CA LYS A 21 4.65 -1.81 2.17
C LYS A 21 3.91 -1.65 3.48
N GLN A 22 4.66 -1.69 4.58
CA GLN A 22 4.17 -1.37 5.91
C GLN A 22 4.63 0.03 6.27
N THR A 23 3.71 0.89 6.66
CA THR A 23 4.03 2.30 6.84
C THR A 23 3.07 2.98 7.82
N THR A 24 3.41 4.21 8.20
CA THR A 24 2.51 5.11 8.92
C THR A 24 1.73 5.97 7.93
N PRO A 25 0.60 6.56 8.34
CA PRO A 25 -0.16 7.45 7.46
C PRO A 25 0.67 8.61 6.91
N ASN A 26 1.58 9.16 7.71
CA ASN A 26 2.42 10.27 7.28
C ASN A 26 3.40 9.90 6.16
N ASN A 27 3.83 8.65 6.14
CA ASN A 27 4.78 8.15 5.15
C ASN A 27 4.12 7.33 4.04
N MET A 28 2.79 7.20 4.06
CA MET A 28 2.06 6.35 3.14
C MET A 28 2.30 6.72 1.68
N VAL A 29 2.10 7.98 1.33
CA VAL A 29 2.25 8.42 -0.07
C VAL A 29 3.68 8.19 -0.56
N ARG A 30 4.67 8.51 0.25
CA ARG A 30 6.07 8.29 -0.08
C ARG A 30 6.38 6.82 -0.34
N ASN A 31 5.83 5.93 0.49
CA ASN A 31 6.03 4.50 0.32
C ASN A 31 5.27 3.96 -0.90
N ILE A 32 4.09 4.49 -1.19
CA ILE A 32 3.37 4.14 -2.41
C ILE A 32 4.18 4.56 -3.63
N ASN A 33 4.73 5.77 -3.63
CA ASN A 33 5.55 6.25 -4.74
C ASN A 33 6.77 5.35 -4.98
N LYS A 34 7.42 4.89 -3.93
CA LYS A 34 8.55 3.96 -4.04
C LYS A 34 8.11 2.61 -4.58
N ALA A 35 7.01 2.08 -4.05
CA ALA A 35 6.50 0.78 -4.47
C ALA A 35 6.06 0.80 -5.94
N ALA A 36 5.51 1.92 -6.39
CA ALA A 36 5.05 2.09 -7.77
C ALA A 36 6.18 2.02 -8.80
N GLN A 37 7.42 2.22 -8.37
CA GLN A 37 8.58 2.06 -9.24
C GLN A 37 8.89 0.59 -9.52
N GLN A 38 8.38 -0.32 -8.69
CA GLN A 38 8.68 -1.74 -8.78
C GLN A 38 7.48 -2.56 -9.22
N ALA A 39 6.27 -2.08 -9.00
CA ALA A 39 5.06 -2.83 -9.31
C ALA A 39 3.91 -1.88 -9.64
N ARG A 40 2.94 -2.38 -10.41
CA ARG A 40 1.72 -1.64 -10.71
C ARG A 40 0.59 -1.93 -9.73
N ARG A 41 0.81 -2.90 -8.83
CA ARG A 41 -0.14 -3.27 -7.79
C ARG A 41 0.55 -3.17 -6.44
N VAL A 42 -0.05 -2.43 -5.53
CA VAL A 42 0.56 -2.11 -4.25
C VAL A 42 -0.43 -2.39 -3.13
N VAL A 43 0.06 -3.04 -2.08
CA VAL A 43 -0.67 -3.19 -0.81
C VAL A 43 0.07 -2.38 0.25
N VAL A 44 -0.64 -1.48 0.90
CA VAL A 44 -0.09 -0.70 2.01
C VAL A 44 -0.75 -1.13 3.30
N ARG A 45 0.04 -1.55 4.27
CA ARG A 45 -0.44 -1.85 5.60
C ARG A 45 -0.07 -0.71 6.54
N LEU A 46 -1.07 -0.08 7.11
CA LEU A 46 -0.86 1.00 8.06
C LEU A 46 -0.66 0.44 9.46
N THR A 47 0.39 0.89 10.12
CA THR A 47 0.74 0.44 11.48
C THR A 47 0.11 1.31 12.55
N THR A 48 -0.22 2.55 12.21
CA THR A 48 -0.86 3.50 13.10
C THR A 48 -1.91 4.28 12.33
N GLY A 49 -2.70 5.05 13.04
CA GLY A 49 -3.72 5.89 12.44
C GLY A 49 -5.05 5.67 13.15
N GLY A 50 -5.74 6.75 13.45
CA GLY A 50 -7.05 6.72 14.09
C GLY A 50 -8.18 6.86 13.07
N LYS A 51 -9.38 6.61 13.52
CA LYS A 51 -10.59 6.77 12.70
C LYS A 51 -10.72 8.16 12.10
N ASN A 52 -10.21 9.17 12.80
CA ASN A 52 -10.27 10.55 12.34
C ASN A 52 -9.39 10.82 11.13
N GLN A 53 -8.44 9.93 10.83
CA GLN A 53 -7.54 10.08 9.69
C GLN A 53 -7.98 9.28 8.46
N ASN A 54 -8.96 8.40 8.60
CA ASN A 54 -9.37 7.52 7.49
C ASN A 54 -9.80 8.29 6.25
N TYR A 55 -10.50 9.39 6.44
CA TYR A 55 -10.92 10.25 5.34
C TYR A 55 -9.72 10.81 4.56
N ARG A 56 -8.70 11.32 5.27
CA ARG A 56 -7.50 11.85 4.61
C ARG A 56 -6.67 10.74 3.96
N ILE A 57 -6.64 9.58 4.60
CA ILE A 57 -5.93 8.41 4.06
C ILE A 57 -6.56 8.01 2.73
N ARG A 58 -7.89 7.93 2.65
CA ARG A 58 -8.59 7.57 1.42
C ARG A 58 -8.31 8.56 0.30
N GLU A 59 -8.38 9.85 0.61
CA GLU A 59 -8.12 10.90 -0.36
C GLU A 59 -6.68 10.82 -0.89
N ARG A 60 -5.72 10.65 0.00
CA ARG A 60 -4.31 10.52 -0.37
C ARG A 60 -4.03 9.25 -1.17
N ALA A 61 -4.65 8.15 -0.78
CA ALA A 61 -4.49 6.88 -1.49
C ALA A 61 -5.06 6.98 -2.91
N THR A 62 -6.23 7.58 -3.07
CA THR A 62 -6.83 7.80 -4.39
C THR A 62 -5.91 8.63 -5.27
N ALA A 63 -5.37 9.72 -4.74
CA ALA A 63 -4.45 10.57 -5.48
C ALA A 63 -3.16 9.84 -5.85
N ALA A 64 -2.59 9.08 -4.90
CA ALA A 64 -1.36 8.34 -5.14
C ALA A 64 -1.54 7.25 -6.20
N LYS A 65 -2.65 6.55 -6.18
CA LYS A 65 -2.96 5.56 -7.22
C LYS A 65 -3.02 6.21 -8.58
N ARG A 66 -3.74 7.31 -8.71
CA ARG A 66 -3.89 8.05 -9.97
C ARG A 66 -2.54 8.58 -10.46
N ASP A 67 -1.80 9.24 -9.58
CA ASP A 67 -0.55 9.91 -9.95
C ASP A 67 0.54 8.92 -10.35
N ASN A 68 0.54 7.74 -9.76
CA ASN A 68 1.49 6.68 -10.07
C ASN A 68 0.97 5.70 -11.13
N ARG A 69 -0.24 5.87 -11.61
CA ARG A 69 -0.87 5.01 -12.61
C ARG A 69 -0.87 3.55 -12.18
N LEU A 70 -1.20 3.30 -10.92
CA LEU A 70 -1.29 1.95 -10.40
C LEU A 70 -2.55 1.26 -10.92
N ASP A 71 -2.43 -0.04 -11.21
CA ASP A 71 -3.58 -0.86 -11.58
C ASP A 71 -4.44 -1.18 -10.37
N GLU A 72 -3.80 -1.41 -9.22
CA GLU A 72 -4.50 -1.65 -7.96
C GLU A 72 -3.73 -1.03 -6.80
N LEU A 73 -4.47 -0.49 -5.86
CA LEU A 73 -3.94 -0.08 -4.58
C LEU A 73 -4.89 -0.57 -3.50
N ILE A 74 -4.36 -1.33 -2.55
CA ILE A 74 -5.10 -1.86 -1.42
C ILE A 74 -4.49 -1.26 -0.16
N VAL A 75 -5.33 -0.73 0.72
CA VAL A 75 -4.90 -0.21 2.01
C VAL A 75 -5.52 -1.04 3.12
N ILE A 76 -4.67 -1.55 4.00
CA ILE A 76 -5.08 -2.28 5.20
C ILE A 76 -4.90 -1.35 6.39
N PHE A 77 -6.00 -1.03 7.05
CA PHE A 77 -6.01 -0.13 8.20
C PHE A 77 -5.59 -0.88 9.47
N PRO A 78 -5.16 -0.16 10.53
CA PRO A 78 -4.70 -0.81 11.76
C PRO A 78 -5.74 -1.69 12.45
N ASP A 79 -7.03 -1.42 12.24
CA ASP A 79 -8.12 -2.23 12.78
C ASP A 79 -8.42 -3.48 11.95
N GLY A 80 -7.69 -3.70 10.87
CA GLY A 80 -7.88 -4.82 9.96
C GLY A 80 -8.83 -4.55 8.81
N GLU A 81 -9.42 -3.36 8.75
CA GLU A 81 -10.28 -2.97 7.64
C GLU A 81 -9.46 -2.84 6.35
N VAL A 82 -10.01 -3.28 5.23
CA VAL A 82 -9.33 -3.28 3.93
C VAL A 82 -10.13 -2.47 2.93
N GLU A 83 -9.46 -1.58 2.20
CA GLU A 83 -10.09 -0.82 1.12
C GLU A 83 -9.28 -0.93 -0.16
N ARG A 84 -9.98 -1.06 -1.27
CA ARG A 84 -9.42 -1.01 -2.63
C ARG A 84 -9.68 0.35 -3.25
N PHE A 85 -8.69 0.79 -3.98
CA PHE A 85 -8.73 2.06 -4.70
C PHE A 85 -8.54 1.86 -6.20
#